data_78fe0d785568a67684ae87cabcd85ade
#
_entry.id   78fe0d785568a67684ae87cabcd85ade
#
_cell.length_a   1.000
_cell.length_b   1.000
_cell.length_c   1.000
_cell.angle_alpha   90.00
_cell.angle_beta   90.00
_cell.angle_gamma   90.00
#
_symmetry.space_group_name_H-M   'P 1'
#
loop_
_entity.id
_entity.type
_entity.pdbx_description
1 polymer ?
#
loop_
_entity_poly.entity_id
_entity_poly.type
_entity_poly.pdbx_seq_one_letter_code
_entity_poly.pdbx_strand_id
1 'polypeptide(L)'
;MDSTRRSFLKILGVTAAGLTVRPSVEALAMGVKPKGAAPFDNALTAKRWAMAVDVGKFTGETRKAAIEACNKAHNIPHYENHLHEIKWIWEEGYKHTFPGQENEHLPAEIAREPFLVLCNQCVNPPCVRVCPTQATFQRPDGIVMMDYHRCIGCRFCMAGCPYGSRSFNWFDPRQQASLKDAEGNFSPPNPEFPSRTKGVVEKCNFCAERLAKGQMPACVEACKNNELIFGDLDDHESEVSKALRKHFTIRRKPELGTQPQIYYII
;
A
#
# COMPACT_ATOMS: atom_id res chain seq x y z
N MET A 1 24.21 56.43 -10.27
CA MET A 1 24.26 55.06 -9.78
C MET A 1 23.70 54.85 -8.37
N ASP A 2 22.91 55.75 -7.83
CA ASP A 2 22.42 55.67 -6.44
C ASP A 2 20.97 55.20 -6.26
N SER A 3 20.22 54.94 -7.35
CA SER A 3 18.81 54.54 -7.25
C SER A 3 18.64 53.05 -6.86
N THR A 4 19.59 52.21 -7.19
CA THR A 4 19.54 50.77 -6.99
C THR A 4 19.74 50.38 -5.52
N ARG A 5 20.60 51.05 -4.78
CA ARG A 5 20.84 50.74 -3.35
C ARG A 5 19.67 51.15 -2.47
N ARG A 6 19.01 52.29 -2.76
CA ARG A 6 17.83 52.74 -2.05
C ARG A 6 16.61 51.84 -2.27
N SER A 7 16.44 51.31 -3.49
CA SER A 7 15.39 50.34 -3.81
C SER A 7 15.65 49.02 -3.13
N PHE A 8 16.90 48.57 -3.07
CA PHE A 8 17.28 47.34 -2.36
C PHE A 8 17.02 47.43 -0.85
N LEU A 9 17.35 48.55 -0.22
CA LEU A 9 17.07 48.78 1.22
C LEU A 9 15.59 48.91 1.54
N LYS A 10 14.77 49.45 0.64
CA LYS A 10 13.31 49.45 0.78
C LYS A 10 12.73 48.03 0.70
N ILE A 11 13.23 47.19 -0.22
CA ILE A 11 12.81 45.79 -0.33
C ILE A 11 13.24 45.01 0.91
N LEU A 12 14.47 45.22 1.42
CA LEU A 12 14.95 44.62 2.67
C LEU A 12 14.09 45.04 3.89
N GLY A 13 13.66 46.29 3.98
CA GLY A 13 12.76 46.78 5.02
C GLY A 13 11.39 46.09 4.97
N VAL A 14 10.84 45.88 3.78
CA VAL A 14 9.56 45.18 3.58
C VAL A 14 9.69 43.70 3.92
N THR A 15 10.83 43.04 3.60
CA THR A 15 11.06 41.65 3.98
C THR A 15 11.28 41.48 5.48
N ALA A 16 11.93 42.42 6.16
CA ALA A 16 12.07 42.40 7.62
C ALA A 16 10.72 42.60 8.33
N ALA A 17 9.86 43.50 7.83
CA ALA A 17 8.49 43.64 8.33
C ALA A 17 7.66 42.36 8.06
N GLY A 18 7.84 41.72 6.91
CA GLY A 18 7.20 40.44 6.57
C GLY A 18 7.58 39.29 7.52
N LEU A 19 8.83 39.27 8.01
CA LEU A 19 9.28 38.27 8.98
C LEU A 19 8.63 38.43 10.38
N THR A 20 8.22 39.62 10.76
CA THR A 20 7.51 39.83 12.05
C THR A 20 6.04 39.42 11.98
N VAL A 21 5.48 39.31 10.78
CA VAL A 21 4.08 38.85 10.56
C VAL A 21 4.02 37.30 10.39
N ARG A 22 5.18 36.65 10.20
CA ARG A 22 5.28 35.19 9.99
C ARG A 22 4.58 34.35 11.07
N PRO A 23 4.72 34.61 12.39
CA PRO A 23 4.02 33.83 13.40
C PRO A 23 2.50 33.93 13.31
N SER A 24 1.98 35.08 12.88
CA SER A 24 0.54 35.30 12.72
C SER A 24 -0.03 34.56 11.49
N VAL A 25 0.75 34.45 10.42
CA VAL A 25 0.39 33.69 9.20
C VAL A 25 0.52 32.18 9.44
N GLU A 26 1.54 31.74 10.16
CA GLU A 26 1.69 30.35 10.56
C GLU A 26 0.59 29.93 11.54
N ALA A 27 0.19 30.77 12.48
CA ALA A 27 -0.93 30.49 13.38
C ALA A 27 -2.27 30.41 12.62
N LEU A 28 -2.48 31.24 11.58
CA LEU A 28 -3.63 31.15 10.69
C LEU A 28 -3.57 29.88 9.79
N ALA A 29 -2.39 29.51 9.30
CA ALA A 29 -2.20 28.31 8.48
C ALA A 29 -2.32 27.00 9.29
N MET A 30 -1.90 27.00 10.57
CA MET A 30 -2.06 25.84 11.47
C MET A 30 -3.52 25.63 11.89
N GLY A 31 -4.39 26.61 11.76
CA GLY A 31 -5.82 26.50 12.08
C GLY A 31 -6.66 25.77 11.03
N VAL A 32 -6.15 25.61 9.82
CA VAL A 32 -6.83 24.88 8.75
C VAL A 32 -6.18 23.48 8.63
N LYS A 33 -6.44 22.61 9.60
CA LYS A 33 -6.37 21.18 9.31
C LYS A 33 -7.37 20.93 8.18
N PRO A 34 -6.95 20.42 7.01
CA PRO A 34 -7.92 20.00 6.02
C PRO A 34 -8.85 19.02 6.74
N LYS A 35 -10.14 19.33 6.82
CA LYS A 35 -11.14 18.37 7.24
C LYS A 35 -11.01 17.22 6.25
N GLY A 36 -10.33 16.15 6.65
CA GLY A 36 -10.46 14.90 5.96
C GLY A 36 -11.95 14.61 5.85
N ALA A 37 -12.42 14.15 4.71
CA ALA A 37 -13.78 13.71 4.58
C ALA A 37 -14.10 12.87 5.82
N ALA A 38 -15.20 13.18 6.51
CA ALA A 38 -15.61 12.37 7.65
C ALA A 38 -15.73 10.91 7.17
N PRO A 39 -15.25 9.92 7.93
CA PRO A 39 -15.45 8.53 7.57
C PRO A 39 -16.95 8.30 7.44
N PHE A 40 -17.35 7.42 6.52
CA PHE A 40 -18.74 6.98 6.46
C PHE A 40 -19.15 6.40 7.83
N ASP A 41 -20.40 6.52 8.22
CA ASP A 41 -20.89 6.09 9.53
C ASP A 41 -20.61 4.60 9.83
N ASN A 42 -20.47 3.78 8.78
CA ASN A 42 -20.17 2.35 8.85
C ASN A 42 -18.71 2.00 8.58
N ALA A 43 -17.79 2.97 8.52
CA ALA A 43 -16.37 2.71 8.23
C ALA A 43 -15.75 1.78 9.27
N LEU A 44 -15.01 0.77 8.80
CA LEU A 44 -14.18 -0.06 9.66
C LEU A 44 -12.97 0.74 10.12
N THR A 45 -12.73 0.72 11.42
CA THR A 45 -11.62 1.45 12.06
C THR A 45 -10.74 0.49 12.84
N ALA A 46 -9.46 0.80 12.91
CA ALA A 46 -8.48 0.08 13.71
C ALA A 46 -7.41 1.04 14.20
N LYS A 47 -6.71 0.66 15.26
CA LYS A 47 -5.48 1.33 15.68
C LYS A 47 -4.31 0.90 14.80
N ARG A 48 -4.30 -0.38 14.41
CA ARG A 48 -3.24 -0.96 13.59
C ARG A 48 -3.74 -2.17 12.80
N TRP A 49 -3.95 -1.98 11.51
CA TRP A 49 -4.35 -3.06 10.63
C TRP A 49 -3.25 -4.09 10.42
N ALA A 50 -3.61 -5.36 10.50
CA ALA A 50 -2.73 -6.48 10.20
C ALA A 50 -3.49 -7.60 9.48
N MET A 51 -2.73 -8.52 8.87
CA MET A 51 -3.27 -9.70 8.20
C MET A 51 -2.44 -10.92 8.55
N ALA A 52 -3.09 -12.03 8.88
CA ALA A 52 -2.48 -13.34 8.93
C ALA A 52 -2.87 -14.14 7.68
N VAL A 53 -1.89 -14.81 7.10
CA VAL A 53 -2.01 -15.69 5.93
C VAL A 53 -1.83 -17.11 6.43
N ASP A 54 -2.89 -17.90 6.46
CA ASP A 54 -2.86 -19.32 6.85
C ASP A 54 -2.48 -20.16 5.62
N VAL A 55 -1.19 -20.49 5.52
CA VAL A 55 -0.64 -21.16 4.34
C VAL A 55 -1.24 -22.54 4.14
N GLY A 56 -1.47 -23.28 5.23
CA GLY A 56 -2.01 -24.63 5.18
C GLY A 56 -3.47 -24.73 4.71
N LYS A 57 -4.21 -23.62 4.76
CA LYS A 57 -5.61 -23.60 4.29
C LYS A 57 -5.77 -23.28 2.82
N PHE A 58 -4.75 -22.69 2.20
CA PHE A 58 -4.84 -22.29 0.81
C PHE A 58 -4.81 -23.47 -0.15
N THR A 59 -5.68 -23.42 -1.13
CA THR A 59 -5.62 -24.24 -2.36
C THR A 59 -5.20 -23.35 -3.54
N GLY A 60 -4.82 -23.95 -4.66
CA GLY A 60 -4.54 -23.19 -5.88
C GLY A 60 -5.72 -22.35 -6.35
N GLU A 61 -6.95 -22.84 -6.12
CA GLU A 61 -8.18 -22.12 -6.49
C GLU A 61 -8.43 -20.92 -5.58
N THR A 62 -8.28 -21.08 -4.27
CA THR A 62 -8.51 -19.97 -3.32
C THR A 62 -7.46 -18.87 -3.43
N ARG A 63 -6.20 -19.22 -3.73
CA ARG A 63 -5.15 -18.23 -4.06
C ARG A 63 -5.51 -17.43 -5.31
N LYS A 64 -5.90 -18.10 -6.40
CA LYS A 64 -6.35 -17.43 -7.63
C LYS A 64 -7.55 -16.53 -7.39
N ALA A 65 -8.54 -17.00 -6.64
CA ALA A 65 -9.73 -16.22 -6.29
C ALA A 65 -9.37 -14.94 -5.52
N ALA A 66 -8.43 -15.01 -4.57
CA ALA A 66 -7.96 -13.84 -3.81
C ALA A 66 -7.24 -12.83 -4.73
N ILE A 67 -6.40 -13.31 -5.66
CA ILE A 67 -5.69 -12.47 -6.63
C ILE A 67 -6.69 -11.80 -7.59
N GLU A 68 -7.62 -12.56 -8.16
CA GLU A 68 -8.64 -12.03 -9.07
C GLU A 68 -9.56 -11.01 -8.41
N ALA A 69 -9.98 -11.25 -7.16
CA ALA A 69 -10.80 -10.32 -6.40
C ALA A 69 -10.06 -8.98 -6.19
N CYS A 70 -8.77 -9.03 -5.86
CA CYS A 70 -7.92 -7.85 -5.74
C CYS A 70 -7.79 -7.12 -7.09
N ASN A 71 -7.52 -7.85 -8.17
CA ASN A 71 -7.34 -7.30 -9.50
C ASN A 71 -8.62 -6.59 -9.99
N LYS A 72 -9.78 -7.20 -9.80
CA LYS A 72 -11.09 -6.61 -10.12
C LYS A 72 -11.38 -5.37 -9.28
N ALA A 73 -11.17 -5.44 -7.97
CA ALA A 73 -11.47 -4.33 -7.06
C ALA A 73 -10.62 -3.08 -7.36
N HIS A 74 -9.39 -3.25 -7.85
CA HIS A 74 -8.43 -2.17 -8.04
C HIS A 74 -8.09 -1.92 -9.52
N ASN A 75 -8.84 -2.50 -10.46
CA ASN A 75 -8.61 -2.32 -11.90
C ASN A 75 -7.16 -2.58 -12.28
N ILE A 76 -6.58 -3.70 -11.81
CA ILE A 76 -5.20 -4.07 -12.12
C ILE A 76 -5.14 -4.55 -13.57
N PRO A 77 -4.34 -3.92 -14.44
CA PRO A 77 -4.22 -4.33 -15.82
C PRO A 77 -3.44 -5.65 -15.94
N HIS A 78 -3.82 -6.46 -16.91
CA HIS A 78 -3.05 -7.65 -17.28
C HIS A 78 -2.04 -7.32 -18.37
N TYR A 79 -0.80 -7.75 -18.21
CA TYR A 79 0.27 -7.64 -19.20
C TYR A 79 0.84 -9.03 -19.51
N GLU A 80 0.99 -9.36 -20.79
CA GLU A 80 1.65 -10.61 -21.22
C GLU A 80 3.14 -10.62 -20.81
N ASN A 81 3.79 -9.45 -20.91
CA ASN A 81 5.16 -9.31 -20.49
C ASN A 81 5.24 -9.10 -18.97
N HIS A 82 5.76 -10.09 -18.25
CA HIS A 82 5.90 -10.06 -16.79
C HIS A 82 6.80 -8.92 -16.27
N LEU A 83 7.68 -8.33 -17.08
CA LEU A 83 8.47 -7.16 -16.68
C LEU A 83 7.61 -5.90 -16.52
N HIS A 84 6.42 -5.89 -17.08
CA HIS A 84 5.47 -4.78 -16.99
C HIS A 84 4.31 -5.06 -16.03
N GLU A 85 4.29 -6.25 -15.45
CA GLU A 85 3.23 -6.71 -14.58
C GLU A 85 3.04 -5.80 -13.36
N ILE A 86 1.78 -5.53 -13.03
CA ILE A 86 1.38 -4.79 -11.85
C ILE A 86 0.95 -5.78 -10.77
N LYS A 87 1.71 -5.83 -9.69
CA LYS A 87 1.50 -6.79 -8.58
C LYS A 87 1.02 -6.06 -7.33
N TRP A 88 -0.19 -6.36 -6.90
CA TRP A 88 -0.70 -5.96 -5.58
C TRP A 88 -0.69 -7.15 -4.62
N ILE A 89 -1.09 -8.31 -5.11
CA ILE A 89 -1.05 -9.61 -4.45
C ILE A 89 -0.67 -10.65 -5.50
N TRP A 90 0.24 -11.57 -5.17
CA TRP A 90 0.74 -12.57 -6.10
C TRP A 90 1.24 -13.82 -5.37
N GLU A 91 1.52 -14.89 -6.08
CA GLU A 91 2.15 -16.10 -5.55
C GLU A 91 3.67 -16.04 -5.68
N GLU A 92 4.36 -16.56 -4.66
CA GLU A 92 5.82 -16.61 -4.62
C GLU A 92 6.28 -17.89 -3.90
N GLY A 93 7.35 -18.52 -4.34
CA GLY A 93 7.92 -19.69 -3.66
C GLY A 93 8.57 -19.31 -2.31
N TYR A 94 8.70 -20.31 -1.41
CA TYR A 94 9.29 -20.12 -0.07
C TYR A 94 10.64 -19.41 -0.13
N LYS A 95 11.54 -19.88 -0.98
CA LYS A 95 12.90 -19.36 -1.14
C LYS A 95 12.95 -17.85 -1.40
N HIS A 96 12.06 -17.34 -2.24
CA HIS A 96 11.96 -15.90 -2.55
C HIS A 96 11.15 -15.14 -1.51
N THR A 97 10.22 -15.81 -0.85
CA THR A 97 9.41 -15.19 0.22
C THR A 97 10.22 -14.98 1.49
N PHE A 98 11.02 -15.97 1.89
CA PHE A 98 11.80 -16.01 3.14
C PHE A 98 13.30 -16.32 2.92
N PRO A 99 14.03 -15.50 2.16
CA PRO A 99 15.40 -15.81 1.76
C PRO A 99 16.39 -15.94 2.94
N GLY A 100 16.08 -15.29 4.08
CA GLY A 100 16.89 -15.39 5.30
C GLY A 100 16.53 -16.56 6.22
N GLN A 101 15.55 -17.38 5.85
CA GLN A 101 15.02 -18.48 6.66
C GLN A 101 15.13 -19.85 5.93
N GLU A 102 15.94 -19.91 4.87
CA GLU A 102 16.25 -21.17 4.19
C GLU A 102 17.09 -22.04 5.09
N ASN A 103 16.74 -23.32 5.16
CA ASN A 103 17.55 -24.34 5.79
C ASN A 103 17.38 -25.69 5.06
N GLU A 104 18.36 -26.57 5.20
CA GLU A 104 18.40 -27.88 4.54
C GLU A 104 17.35 -28.88 5.07
N HIS A 105 16.76 -28.58 6.23
CA HIS A 105 15.76 -29.44 6.88
C HIS A 105 14.33 -28.90 6.72
N LEU A 106 14.12 -27.95 5.78
CA LEU A 106 12.78 -27.44 5.51
C LEU A 106 11.88 -28.57 4.98
N PRO A 107 10.69 -28.82 5.60
CA PRO A 107 9.75 -29.81 5.11
C PRO A 107 9.41 -29.58 3.63
N ALA A 108 9.46 -30.68 2.84
CA ALA A 108 9.24 -30.60 1.39
C ALA A 108 7.85 -30.03 1.02
N GLU A 109 6.87 -30.22 1.88
CA GLU A 109 5.52 -29.67 1.75
C GLU A 109 5.57 -28.13 1.78
N ILE A 110 6.22 -27.55 2.79
CA ILE A 110 6.38 -26.10 2.92
C ILE A 110 7.23 -25.52 1.78
N ALA A 111 8.29 -26.23 1.40
CA ALA A 111 9.20 -25.79 0.33
C ALA A 111 8.51 -25.69 -1.04
N ARG A 112 7.49 -26.51 -1.30
CA ARG A 112 6.76 -26.60 -2.58
C ARG A 112 5.52 -25.72 -2.64
N GLU A 113 4.95 -25.37 -1.47
CA GLU A 113 3.75 -24.52 -1.44
C GLU A 113 4.06 -23.10 -1.90
N PRO A 114 3.27 -22.55 -2.80
CA PRO A 114 3.33 -21.13 -3.12
C PRO A 114 2.69 -20.30 -2.01
N PHE A 115 3.37 -19.23 -1.63
CA PHE A 115 2.92 -18.27 -0.64
C PHE A 115 2.21 -17.12 -1.32
N LEU A 116 1.06 -16.76 -0.80
CA LEU A 116 0.37 -15.55 -1.22
C LEU A 116 1.08 -14.34 -0.59
N VAL A 117 1.67 -13.48 -1.40
CA VAL A 117 2.44 -12.33 -0.95
C VAL A 117 1.85 -11.01 -1.44
N LEU A 118 2.00 -9.97 -0.64
CA LEU A 118 1.47 -8.64 -0.88
C LEU A 118 2.33 -7.58 -0.18
N CYS A 119 1.94 -6.30 -0.24
CA CYS A 119 2.62 -5.26 0.51
C CYS A 119 2.54 -5.54 2.02
N ASN A 120 3.69 -5.56 2.69
CA ASN A 120 3.77 -5.91 4.12
C ASN A 120 3.23 -4.82 5.07
N GLN A 121 2.78 -3.66 4.59
CA GLN A 121 2.22 -2.58 5.41
C GLN A 121 3.07 -2.30 6.65
N CYS A 122 4.38 -2.11 6.43
CA CYS A 122 5.40 -2.02 7.47
C CYS A 122 5.10 -0.90 8.48
N VAL A 123 5.40 -1.13 9.76
CA VAL A 123 5.36 -0.07 10.80
C VAL A 123 6.43 0.99 10.52
N ASN A 124 7.63 0.53 10.12
CA ASN A 124 8.74 1.41 9.74
C ASN A 124 8.96 1.34 8.21
N PRO A 125 8.11 1.98 7.39
CA PRO A 125 8.13 1.80 5.94
C PRO A 125 9.28 2.59 5.28
N PRO A 126 10.32 1.93 4.77
CA PRO A 126 11.43 2.62 4.11
C PRO A 126 10.97 3.35 2.84
N CYS A 127 9.94 2.81 2.17
CA CYS A 127 9.37 3.40 0.98
C CYS A 127 8.70 4.77 1.22
N VAL A 128 8.23 5.05 2.44
CA VAL A 128 7.72 6.38 2.83
C VAL A 128 8.88 7.35 3.00
N ARG A 129 9.94 6.92 3.69
CA ARG A 129 11.11 7.77 3.97
C ARG A 129 11.86 8.24 2.73
N VAL A 130 11.90 7.41 1.67
CA VAL A 130 12.64 7.73 0.44
C VAL A 130 11.81 8.50 -0.60
N CYS A 131 10.52 8.77 -0.33
CA CYS A 131 9.66 9.46 -1.29
C CYS A 131 9.88 10.98 -1.25
N PRO A 132 10.47 11.60 -2.30
CA PRO A 132 10.80 13.03 -2.26
C PRO A 132 9.57 13.94 -2.29
N THR A 133 8.45 13.46 -2.84
CA THR A 133 7.20 14.22 -2.98
C THR A 133 6.17 13.88 -1.90
N GLN A 134 6.52 12.96 -0.97
CA GLN A 134 5.59 12.42 0.02
C GLN A 134 4.32 11.80 -0.60
N ALA A 135 4.39 11.37 -1.87
CA ALA A 135 3.33 10.62 -2.52
C ALA A 135 3.05 9.29 -1.82
N THR A 136 4.08 8.67 -1.24
CA THR A 136 3.92 7.54 -0.34
C THR A 136 3.92 8.04 1.10
N PHE A 137 2.86 7.72 1.84
CA PHE A 137 2.69 8.15 3.22
C PHE A 137 2.05 7.04 4.06
N GLN A 138 2.14 7.15 5.37
CA GLN A 138 1.51 6.23 6.30
C GLN A 138 0.37 6.94 7.03
N ARG A 139 -0.78 6.28 7.12
CA ARG A 139 -1.94 6.73 7.88
C ARG A 139 -1.76 6.44 9.38
N PRO A 140 -2.55 7.09 10.26
CA PRO A 140 -2.52 6.81 11.71
C PRO A 140 -2.86 5.35 12.07
N ASP A 141 -3.67 4.66 11.26
CA ASP A 141 -4.04 3.25 11.43
C ASP A 141 -2.98 2.27 10.86
N GLY A 142 -1.80 2.77 10.50
CA GLY A 142 -0.67 1.98 10.01
C GLY A 142 -0.68 1.70 8.51
N ILE A 143 -1.77 1.95 7.79
CA ILE A 143 -1.83 1.69 6.35
C ILE A 143 -0.86 2.60 5.59
N VAL A 144 0.01 2.00 4.80
CA VAL A 144 0.89 2.73 3.88
C VAL A 144 0.16 2.97 2.57
N MET A 145 -0.09 4.22 2.25
CA MET A 145 -0.84 4.68 1.09
C MET A 145 0.05 5.20 -0.03
N MET A 146 -0.56 5.43 -1.18
CA MET A 146 0.05 6.06 -2.33
C MET A 146 -0.89 7.10 -2.93
N ASP A 147 -0.42 8.34 -3.04
CA ASP A 147 -1.10 9.43 -3.75
C ASP A 147 -0.55 9.49 -5.19
N TYR A 148 -1.37 9.06 -6.14
CA TYR A 148 -0.97 9.02 -7.55
C TYR A 148 -0.77 10.40 -8.18
N HIS A 149 -1.42 11.45 -7.64
CA HIS A 149 -1.28 12.82 -8.14
C HIS A 149 0.06 13.45 -7.75
N ARG A 150 0.61 13.06 -6.58
CA ARG A 150 1.92 13.52 -6.12
C ARG A 150 3.08 12.69 -6.64
N CYS A 151 2.79 11.52 -7.22
CA CYS A 151 3.83 10.61 -7.70
C CYS A 151 4.48 11.15 -8.97
N ILE A 152 5.78 11.38 -8.92
CA ILE A 152 6.60 11.81 -10.07
C ILE A 152 7.29 10.66 -10.79
N GLY A 153 7.04 9.40 -10.38
CA GLY A 153 7.60 8.23 -11.04
C GLY A 153 9.10 8.00 -10.84
N CYS A 154 9.73 8.63 -9.86
CA CYS A 154 11.18 8.48 -9.60
C CYS A 154 11.59 7.06 -9.18
N ARG A 155 10.66 6.20 -8.76
CA ARG A 155 10.83 4.80 -8.36
C ARG A 155 11.72 4.56 -7.13
N PHE A 156 12.14 5.58 -6.40
CA PHE A 156 12.92 5.40 -5.16
C PHE A 156 12.21 4.50 -4.15
N CYS A 157 10.88 4.58 -4.07
CA CYS A 157 10.10 3.71 -3.21
C CYS A 157 10.10 2.23 -3.65
N MET A 158 10.34 1.94 -4.94
CA MET A 158 10.55 0.58 -5.43
C MET A 158 11.93 0.06 -4.99
N ALA A 159 12.96 0.85 -5.20
CA ALA A 159 14.33 0.51 -4.76
C ALA A 159 14.42 0.38 -3.22
N GLY A 160 13.68 1.22 -2.49
CA GLY A 160 13.64 1.17 -1.02
C GLY A 160 12.77 0.06 -0.43
N CYS A 161 11.97 -0.66 -1.23
CA CYS A 161 11.12 -1.74 -0.75
C CYS A 161 11.86 -3.08 -0.78
N PRO A 162 12.22 -3.69 0.37
CA PRO A 162 12.97 -4.96 0.37
C PRO A 162 12.13 -6.17 -0.04
N TYR A 163 10.82 -5.97 -0.24
CA TYR A 163 9.84 -7.03 -0.52
C TYR A 163 9.38 -7.08 -1.98
N GLY A 164 9.81 -6.13 -2.83
CA GLY A 164 9.37 -6.06 -4.21
C GLY A 164 7.87 -5.72 -4.39
N SER A 165 7.22 -5.19 -3.34
CA SER A 165 5.76 -5.00 -3.30
C SER A 165 5.30 -3.69 -3.96
N ARG A 166 6.04 -3.19 -4.95
CA ARG A 166 5.70 -1.97 -5.67
C ARG A 166 5.91 -2.18 -7.15
N SER A 167 4.91 -1.83 -7.93
CA SER A 167 4.92 -1.92 -9.38
C SER A 167 4.84 -0.54 -10.02
N PHE A 168 5.39 -0.39 -11.22
CA PHE A 168 5.43 0.89 -11.93
C PHE A 168 4.64 0.80 -13.24
N ASN A 169 3.80 1.77 -13.49
CA ASN A 169 3.01 1.86 -14.71
C ASN A 169 3.87 2.39 -15.88
N TRP A 170 4.53 1.48 -16.58
CA TRP A 170 5.29 1.79 -17.79
C TRP A 170 4.43 2.27 -18.94
N PHE A 171 3.18 1.80 -18.98
CA PHE A 171 2.17 2.14 -19.97
C PHE A 171 0.93 2.72 -19.30
N ASP A 172 0.03 3.31 -20.06
CA ASP A 172 -1.25 3.76 -19.55
C ASP A 172 -2.16 2.53 -19.29
N PRO A 173 -2.54 2.25 -18.03
CA PRO A 173 -3.41 1.12 -17.71
C PRO A 173 -4.72 1.11 -18.49
N ARG A 174 -5.26 2.29 -18.79
CA ARG A 174 -6.53 2.46 -19.53
C ARG A 174 -6.45 1.98 -20.98
N GLN A 175 -5.25 1.80 -21.51
CA GLN A 175 -5.03 1.28 -22.85
C GLN A 175 -4.94 -0.25 -22.91
N GLN A 176 -4.92 -0.93 -21.75
CA GLN A 176 -4.81 -2.37 -21.70
C GLN A 176 -6.15 -3.05 -22.05
N ALA A 177 -6.09 -4.11 -22.84
CA ALA A 177 -7.27 -4.84 -23.30
C ALA A 177 -8.15 -5.36 -22.14
N SER A 178 -7.52 -5.76 -21.02
CA SER A 178 -8.21 -6.23 -19.82
C SER A 178 -9.10 -5.19 -19.13
N LEU A 179 -8.94 -3.91 -19.48
CA LEU A 179 -9.73 -2.80 -18.93
C LEU A 179 -10.57 -2.09 -20.01
N LYS A 180 -10.83 -2.76 -21.15
CA LYS A 180 -11.62 -2.25 -22.25
C LYS A 180 -12.84 -3.15 -22.53
N ASP A 181 -13.91 -2.54 -23.05
CA ASP A 181 -15.07 -3.27 -23.59
C ASP A 181 -14.78 -3.81 -25.01
N ALA A 182 -15.79 -4.47 -25.59
CA ALA A 182 -15.69 -5.05 -26.94
C ALA A 182 -15.48 -3.98 -28.02
N GLU A 183 -15.92 -2.76 -27.78
CA GLU A 183 -15.80 -1.59 -28.67
C GLU A 183 -14.44 -0.87 -28.49
N GLY A 184 -13.61 -1.31 -27.53
CA GLY A 184 -12.29 -0.74 -27.24
C GLY A 184 -12.29 0.49 -26.33
N ASN A 185 -13.43 0.86 -25.75
CA ASN A 185 -13.54 1.95 -24.79
C ASN A 185 -13.04 1.50 -23.41
N PHE A 186 -12.56 2.44 -22.60
CA PHE A 186 -12.16 2.16 -21.22
C PHE A 186 -13.40 1.79 -20.37
N SER A 187 -13.44 0.55 -19.95
CA SER A 187 -14.53 -0.06 -19.15
C SER A 187 -13.96 -0.94 -18.05
N PRO A 188 -13.50 -0.32 -16.93
CA PRO A 188 -12.85 -1.06 -15.86
C PRO A 188 -13.85 -1.90 -15.06
N PRO A 189 -13.44 -3.06 -14.50
CA PRO A 189 -14.28 -3.90 -13.66
C PRO A 189 -14.89 -3.17 -12.44
N ASN A 190 -14.18 -2.18 -11.90
CA ASN A 190 -14.65 -1.33 -10.79
C ASN A 190 -14.61 0.15 -11.20
N PRO A 191 -15.70 0.73 -11.66
CA PRO A 191 -15.76 2.14 -12.04
C PRO A 191 -15.52 3.12 -10.89
N GLU A 192 -15.76 2.70 -9.63
CA GLU A 192 -15.58 3.55 -8.45
C GLU A 192 -14.11 3.67 -8.02
N PHE A 193 -13.25 2.74 -8.45
CA PHE A 193 -11.83 2.80 -8.12
C PHE A 193 -11.09 3.64 -9.17
N PRO A 194 -10.33 4.68 -8.77
CA PRO A 194 -9.67 5.57 -9.70
C PRO A 194 -8.62 4.85 -10.53
N SER A 195 -8.61 5.09 -11.83
CA SER A 195 -7.56 4.60 -12.71
C SER A 195 -6.27 5.35 -12.50
N ARG A 196 -5.16 4.59 -12.53
CA ARG A 196 -3.83 5.18 -12.53
C ARG A 196 -3.47 5.68 -13.92
N THR A 197 -2.47 6.53 -13.96
CA THR A 197 -1.87 7.01 -15.20
C THR A 197 -0.52 6.33 -15.44
N LYS A 198 -0.03 6.39 -16.67
CA LYS A 198 1.37 6.07 -16.97
C LYS A 198 2.30 6.89 -16.06
N GLY A 199 3.38 6.27 -15.57
CA GLY A 199 4.43 6.96 -14.84
C GLY A 199 4.24 7.02 -13.32
N VAL A 200 3.25 6.34 -12.75
CA VAL A 200 3.06 6.26 -11.30
C VAL A 200 3.40 4.87 -10.76
N VAL A 201 3.80 4.83 -9.50
CA VAL A 201 4.01 3.58 -8.74
C VAL A 201 2.73 3.20 -8.01
N GLU A 202 2.41 1.93 -7.96
CA GLU A 202 1.28 1.41 -7.21
C GLU A 202 1.62 0.19 -6.37
N LYS A 203 0.75 -0.15 -5.43
CA LYS A 203 0.89 -1.28 -4.49
C LYS A 203 -0.43 -1.54 -3.76
N CYS A 204 -0.55 -2.70 -3.12
CA CYS A 204 -1.64 -2.98 -2.18
C CYS A 204 -1.76 -1.91 -1.08
N ASN A 205 -2.95 -1.40 -0.84
CA ASN A 205 -3.31 -0.37 0.14
C ASN A 205 -4.23 -0.91 1.26
N PHE A 206 -4.31 -2.24 1.44
CA PHE A 206 -5.28 -2.90 2.32
C PHE A 206 -6.74 -2.56 2.01
N CYS A 207 -7.04 -2.24 0.75
CA CYS A 207 -8.39 -1.83 0.33
C CYS A 207 -8.97 -0.69 1.20
N ALA A 208 -8.17 0.33 1.49
CA ALA A 208 -8.55 1.43 2.38
C ALA A 208 -9.87 2.10 1.98
N GLU A 209 -10.20 2.13 0.68
CA GLU A 209 -11.46 2.62 0.11
C GLU A 209 -12.65 1.71 0.48
N ARG A 210 -12.42 0.39 0.58
CA ARG A 210 -13.45 -0.57 1.01
C ARG A 210 -13.64 -0.51 2.52
N LEU A 211 -12.56 -0.43 3.29
CA LEU A 211 -12.62 -0.24 4.76
C LEU A 211 -13.42 1.02 5.12
N ALA A 212 -13.23 2.10 4.37
CA ALA A 212 -14.01 3.34 4.54
C ALA A 212 -15.52 3.14 4.32
N LYS A 213 -15.93 2.14 3.53
CA LYS A 213 -17.33 1.77 3.27
C LYS A 213 -17.85 0.64 4.19
N GLY A 214 -17.09 0.24 5.20
CA GLY A 214 -17.47 -0.86 6.10
C GLY A 214 -17.31 -2.25 5.51
N GLN A 215 -16.50 -2.40 4.46
CA GLN A 215 -16.27 -3.65 3.75
C GLN A 215 -14.87 -4.18 4.05
N MET A 216 -14.72 -5.49 4.13
CA MET A 216 -13.41 -6.13 4.25
C MET A 216 -12.60 -6.00 2.95
N PRO A 217 -11.26 -6.18 3.00
CA PRO A 217 -10.44 -6.26 1.79
C PRO A 217 -10.96 -7.33 0.82
N ALA A 218 -10.97 -7.03 -0.47
CA ALA A 218 -11.56 -7.89 -1.49
C ALA A 218 -10.96 -9.31 -1.51
N CYS A 219 -9.64 -9.43 -1.28
CA CYS A 219 -8.97 -10.73 -1.18
C CYS A 219 -9.42 -11.53 0.06
N VAL A 220 -9.74 -10.85 1.17
CA VAL A 220 -10.25 -11.49 2.39
C VAL A 220 -11.66 -12.01 2.17
N GLU A 221 -12.54 -11.23 1.55
CA GLU A 221 -13.91 -11.66 1.23
C GLU A 221 -13.95 -12.82 0.24
N ALA A 222 -12.97 -12.93 -0.64
CA ALA A 222 -12.85 -14.07 -1.56
C ALA A 222 -12.43 -15.37 -0.86
N CYS A 223 -11.82 -15.27 0.33
CA CYS A 223 -11.32 -16.37 1.13
C CYS A 223 -12.37 -16.80 2.17
N LYS A 224 -13.09 -17.89 1.91
CA LYS A 224 -14.25 -18.31 2.73
C LYS A 224 -13.90 -19.14 3.96
N ASN A 225 -12.68 -19.74 4.00
CA ASN A 225 -12.26 -20.65 5.07
C ASN A 225 -11.27 -20.00 6.03
N ASN A 226 -11.26 -18.65 6.11
CA ASN A 226 -10.29 -17.89 6.90
C ASN A 226 -8.83 -18.19 6.50
N GLU A 227 -8.57 -18.32 5.20
CA GLU A 227 -7.20 -18.39 4.66
C GLU A 227 -6.46 -17.07 4.85
N LEU A 228 -7.21 -15.95 4.77
CA LEU A 228 -6.76 -14.60 5.12
C LEU A 228 -7.55 -14.10 6.31
N ILE A 229 -6.87 -13.79 7.40
CA ILE A 229 -7.46 -13.25 8.63
C ILE A 229 -7.01 -11.81 8.79
N PHE A 230 -7.94 -10.87 8.75
CA PHE A 230 -7.67 -9.43 8.75
C PHE A 230 -8.36 -8.73 9.92
N GLY A 231 -7.69 -7.76 10.55
CA GLY A 231 -8.27 -7.02 11.66
C GLY A 231 -7.30 -6.06 12.35
N ASP A 232 -7.75 -5.50 13.48
CA ASP A 232 -6.95 -4.64 14.35
C ASP A 232 -6.02 -5.49 15.23
N LEU A 233 -4.72 -5.31 15.06
CA LEU A 233 -3.71 -6.03 15.84
C LEU A 233 -3.70 -5.59 17.32
N ASP A 234 -4.10 -4.36 17.60
CA ASP A 234 -4.11 -3.80 18.95
C ASP A 234 -5.43 -4.08 19.70
N ASP A 235 -6.41 -4.67 19.03
CA ASP A 235 -7.60 -5.24 19.67
C ASP A 235 -7.36 -6.72 19.99
N HIS A 236 -7.33 -7.07 21.27
CA HIS A 236 -7.13 -8.44 21.74
C HIS A 236 -8.25 -9.39 21.33
N GLU A 237 -9.45 -8.88 21.08
CA GLU A 237 -10.61 -9.66 20.69
C GLU A 237 -10.73 -9.82 19.17
N SER A 238 -9.90 -9.12 18.39
CA SER A 238 -9.89 -9.28 16.94
C SER A 238 -9.45 -10.68 16.51
N GLU A 239 -10.00 -11.18 15.40
CA GLU A 239 -9.67 -12.51 14.88
C GLU A 239 -8.18 -12.64 14.52
N VAL A 240 -7.54 -11.57 14.00
CA VAL A 240 -6.10 -11.60 13.71
C VAL A 240 -5.28 -11.72 14.99
N SER A 241 -5.60 -10.96 16.04
CA SER A 241 -4.93 -11.06 17.34
C SER A 241 -5.08 -12.44 17.97
N LYS A 242 -6.26 -13.04 17.91
CA LYS A 242 -6.54 -14.40 18.39
C LYS A 242 -5.73 -15.44 17.60
N ALA A 243 -5.70 -15.32 16.28
CA ALA A 243 -4.93 -16.23 15.42
C ALA A 243 -3.43 -16.17 15.73
N LEU A 244 -2.86 -14.97 15.89
CA LEU A 244 -1.44 -14.81 16.21
C LEU A 244 -1.04 -15.35 17.58
N ARG A 245 -1.94 -15.36 18.56
CA ARG A 245 -1.69 -15.98 19.87
C ARG A 245 -1.82 -17.50 19.85
N LYS A 246 -2.61 -18.03 18.91
CA LYS A 246 -2.90 -19.47 18.84
C LYS A 246 -1.90 -20.24 17.98
N HIS A 247 -1.37 -19.61 16.94
CA HIS A 247 -0.56 -20.28 15.93
C HIS A 247 0.87 -19.73 15.89
N PHE A 248 1.81 -20.59 15.55
CA PHE A 248 3.17 -20.14 15.24
C PHE A 248 3.15 -19.37 13.90
N THR A 249 3.82 -18.22 13.91
CA THR A 249 3.84 -17.35 12.73
C THR A 249 5.23 -16.86 12.41
N ILE A 250 5.51 -16.69 11.12
CA ILE A 250 6.73 -16.06 10.62
C ILE A 250 6.40 -14.80 9.84
N ARG A 251 7.39 -13.91 9.72
CA ARG A 251 7.30 -12.67 8.90
C ARG A 251 8.44 -12.63 7.90
N ARG A 252 8.22 -11.92 6.80
CA ARG A 252 9.24 -11.73 5.78
C ARG A 252 10.33 -10.79 6.29
N LYS A 253 11.61 -11.19 6.20
CA LYS A 253 12.81 -10.38 6.47
C LYS A 253 12.71 -9.56 7.78
N PRO A 254 12.46 -10.18 8.94
CA PRO A 254 12.29 -9.48 10.20
C PRO A 254 13.56 -8.73 10.64
N GLU A 255 14.73 -9.21 10.22
CA GLU A 255 16.05 -8.64 10.48
C GLU A 255 16.23 -7.21 9.92
N LEU A 256 15.43 -6.80 8.94
CA LEU A 256 15.50 -5.44 8.35
C LEU A 256 14.83 -4.36 9.21
N GLY A 257 14.19 -4.72 10.33
CA GLY A 257 13.57 -3.78 11.25
C GLY A 257 12.39 -2.99 10.70
N THR A 258 11.86 -3.36 9.54
CA THR A 258 10.71 -2.69 8.90
C THR A 258 9.39 -3.01 9.60
N GLN A 259 9.34 -4.07 10.42
CA GLN A 259 8.19 -4.56 11.17
C GLN A 259 6.97 -4.81 10.26
N PRO A 260 6.99 -5.86 9.43
CA PRO A 260 5.84 -6.28 8.60
C PRO A 260 4.58 -6.51 9.42
N GLN A 261 3.42 -6.13 8.88
CA GLN A 261 2.09 -6.40 9.45
C GLN A 261 1.38 -7.55 8.73
N ILE A 262 2.10 -8.29 7.88
CA ILE A 262 1.67 -9.56 7.31
C ILE A 262 2.38 -10.68 8.05
N TYR A 263 1.60 -11.60 8.57
CA TYR A 263 2.05 -12.77 9.33
C TYR A 263 1.67 -14.04 8.59
N TYR A 264 2.56 -15.01 8.53
CA TYR A 264 2.32 -16.29 7.89
C TYR A 264 2.20 -17.37 8.95
N ILE A 265 1.02 -18.02 9.03
CA ILE A 265 0.79 -19.22 9.86
C ILE A 265 1.30 -20.41 9.06
N ILE A 266 2.17 -21.21 9.68
CA ILE A 266 2.82 -22.37 9.06
C ILE A 266 2.46 -23.63 9.85
#